data_422577449d63445af93230ca46f3aa0d
#
_entry.id   422577449d63445af93230ca46f3aa0d
#
_cell.length_a   1.000
_cell.length_b   1.000
_cell.length_c   1.000
_cell.angle_alpha   90.00
_cell.angle_beta   90.00
_cell.angle_gamma   90.00
#
_symmetry.space_group_name_H-M   'P 1'
#
loop_
_entity.id
_entity.type
_entity.pdbx_description
1 polymer ?
#
loop_
_entity_poly.entity_id
_entity_poly.type
_entity_poly.pdbx_seq_one_letter_code
_entity_poly.pdbx_strand_id
1 'polypeptide(L)'
;MINVLTIMNDELAKMNIPYTFDTWDKEIELPQFIGEITEEPTTDEDGRNEYSFILTGYATKYSYLFQVAEKLKEKYKNSDIVKGVVIRYDNLITIDNGSDDLKQVQITLKIKEWSV
;
A
#
# COMPACT_ATOMS: atom_id res chain seq x y z
N MET A 1 5.10 -7.27 -12.36
CA MET A 1 4.51 -6.02 -11.84
C MET A 1 3.01 -5.93 -12.06
N ILE A 2 2.50 -6.17 -13.25
CA ILE A 2 1.04 -6.10 -13.51
C ILE A 2 0.27 -7.06 -12.61
N ASN A 3 0.78 -8.28 -12.42
CA ASN A 3 0.14 -9.27 -11.54
C ASN A 3 0.07 -8.75 -10.10
N VAL A 4 1.13 -8.12 -9.61
CA VAL A 4 1.17 -7.56 -8.25
C VAL A 4 0.12 -6.46 -8.09
N LEU A 5 0.01 -5.58 -9.09
CA LEU A 5 -0.98 -4.50 -9.05
C LEU A 5 -2.40 -5.03 -9.03
N THR A 6 -2.68 -6.06 -9.82
CA THR A 6 -4.00 -6.70 -9.84
C THR A 6 -4.34 -7.30 -8.48
N ILE A 7 -3.38 -8.00 -7.87
CA ILE A 7 -3.57 -8.60 -6.54
C ILE A 7 -3.82 -7.52 -5.50
N MET A 8 -3.02 -6.43 -5.52
CA MET A 8 -3.19 -5.36 -4.54
C MET A 8 -4.53 -4.64 -4.70
N ASN A 9 -4.96 -4.40 -5.94
CA ASN A 9 -6.28 -3.81 -6.17
C ASN A 9 -7.39 -4.67 -5.56
N ASP A 10 -7.33 -5.99 -5.76
CA ASP A 10 -8.31 -6.91 -5.23
C ASP A 10 -8.28 -6.95 -3.70
N GLU A 11 -7.09 -7.00 -3.12
CA GLU A 11 -6.93 -7.07 -1.67
C GLU A 11 -7.45 -5.81 -0.98
N LEU A 12 -7.13 -4.63 -1.52
CA LEU A 12 -7.59 -3.37 -0.95
C LEU A 12 -9.11 -3.22 -1.10
N ALA A 13 -9.67 -3.67 -2.22
CA ALA A 13 -11.13 -3.66 -2.42
C ALA A 13 -11.84 -4.57 -1.41
N LYS A 14 -11.29 -5.74 -1.13
CA LYS A 14 -11.86 -6.65 -0.13
C LYS A 14 -11.87 -6.06 1.28
N MET A 15 -10.92 -5.18 1.58
CA MET A 15 -10.83 -4.51 2.88
C MET A 15 -11.61 -3.20 2.90
N ASN A 16 -12.31 -2.85 1.83
CA ASN A 16 -13.08 -1.59 1.69
C ASN A 16 -12.20 -0.36 1.89
N ILE A 17 -10.96 -0.41 1.40
CA ILE A 17 -10.05 0.73 1.47
C ILE A 17 -10.24 1.57 0.20
N PRO A 18 -10.62 2.85 0.30
CA PRO A 18 -10.73 3.72 -0.86
C PRO A 18 -9.34 3.95 -1.47
N TYR A 19 -9.17 3.50 -2.72
CA TYR A 19 -7.85 3.37 -3.31
C TYR A 19 -7.87 3.72 -4.79
N THR A 20 -6.86 4.45 -5.23
CA THR A 20 -6.58 4.75 -6.63
C THR A 20 -5.08 4.57 -6.87
N PHE A 21 -4.72 3.98 -8.00
CA PHE A 21 -3.31 3.77 -8.32
C PHE A 21 -2.79 4.93 -9.17
N ASP A 22 -1.68 5.52 -8.71
CA ASP A 22 -0.83 6.45 -9.45
C ASP A 22 -1.52 7.73 -9.97
N THR A 23 -2.75 8.00 -9.58
CA THR A 23 -3.42 9.23 -10.02
C THR A 23 -4.13 9.92 -8.86
N TRP A 24 -4.10 11.24 -8.89
CA TRP A 24 -4.96 12.07 -8.06
C TRP A 24 -5.96 12.77 -8.97
N ASP A 25 -7.19 12.34 -8.90
CA ASP A 25 -8.27 12.99 -9.58
C ASP A 25 -8.81 14.11 -8.68
N LYS A 26 -9.04 15.29 -9.26
CA LYS A 26 -9.54 16.45 -8.50
C LYS A 26 -10.90 16.20 -7.87
N GLU A 27 -11.64 15.22 -8.38
CA GLU A 27 -12.97 14.88 -7.87
C GLU A 27 -12.96 13.78 -6.81
N ILE A 28 -11.78 13.28 -6.43
CA ILE A 28 -11.67 12.25 -5.40
C ILE A 28 -12.06 12.83 -4.05
N GLU A 29 -13.05 12.21 -3.43
CA GLU A 29 -13.48 12.60 -2.09
C GLU A 29 -12.55 12.00 -1.04
N LEU A 30 -12.34 12.73 0.05
CA LEU A 30 -11.60 12.23 1.20
C LEU A 30 -12.52 11.35 2.05
N PRO A 31 -12.01 10.30 2.66
CA PRO A 31 -10.63 9.82 2.68
C PRO A 31 -10.25 9.06 1.40
N GLN A 32 -8.96 9.08 1.05
CA GLN A 32 -8.48 8.43 -0.15
C GLN A 32 -7.04 7.97 0.02
N PHE A 33 -6.71 6.83 -0.58
CA PHE A 33 -5.35 6.32 -0.64
C PHE A 33 -4.90 6.26 -2.09
N ILE A 34 -3.68 6.69 -2.34
CA ILE A 34 -3.04 6.65 -3.66
C ILE A 34 -1.87 5.69 -3.57
N GLY A 35 -1.84 4.70 -4.46
CA GLY A 35 -0.80 3.70 -4.49
C GLY A 35 0.28 4.01 -5.51
N GLU A 36 1.50 3.67 -5.15
CA GLU A 36 2.66 3.70 -6.03
C GLU A 36 3.43 2.41 -5.83
N ILE A 37 4.14 1.97 -6.86
CA ILE A 37 4.96 0.77 -6.77
C ILE A 37 6.35 1.06 -7.29
N THR A 38 7.36 0.56 -6.56
CA THR A 38 8.75 0.66 -6.95
C THR A 38 9.34 -0.74 -6.97
N GLU A 39 9.99 -1.11 -8.07
CA GLU A 39 10.73 -2.35 -8.15
C GLU A 39 12.05 -2.18 -7.43
N GLU A 40 12.32 -3.06 -6.48
CA GLU A 40 13.56 -3.03 -5.71
C GLU A 40 14.65 -3.80 -6.47
N PRO A 41 15.91 -3.31 -6.42
CA PRO A 41 17.01 -4.10 -6.93
C PRO A 41 17.12 -5.40 -6.16
N THR A 42 17.16 -6.52 -6.86
CA THR A 42 17.34 -7.81 -6.20
C THR A 42 18.72 -8.37 -6.53
N THR A 43 19.40 -8.85 -5.50
CA THR A 43 20.66 -9.58 -5.65
C THR A 43 20.45 -11.10 -5.57
N ASP A 44 19.21 -11.53 -5.37
CA ASP A 44 18.88 -12.94 -5.27
C ASP A 44 18.89 -13.59 -6.65
N GLU A 45 19.60 -14.70 -6.76
CA GLU A 45 19.71 -15.45 -7.99
C GLU A 45 18.55 -16.44 -8.20
N ASP A 46 17.57 -16.46 -7.28
CA ASP A 46 16.49 -17.44 -7.30
C ASP A 46 15.25 -16.97 -8.08
N GLY A 47 15.35 -15.85 -8.80
CA GLY A 47 14.29 -15.38 -9.67
C GLY A 47 13.16 -14.64 -8.98
N ARG A 48 13.36 -14.21 -7.74
CA ARG A 48 12.34 -13.40 -7.06
C ARG A 48 12.45 -11.95 -7.48
N ASN A 49 11.29 -11.33 -7.68
CA ASN A 49 11.18 -9.88 -7.86
C ASN A 49 10.65 -9.27 -6.57
N GLU A 50 11.23 -8.18 -6.14
CA GLU A 50 10.84 -7.49 -4.93
C GLU A 50 10.33 -6.10 -5.26
N TYR A 51 9.26 -5.68 -4.54
CA TYR A 51 8.63 -4.39 -4.75
C TYR A 51 8.34 -3.73 -3.43
N SER A 52 8.39 -2.40 -3.42
CA SER A 52 7.78 -1.59 -2.37
C SER A 52 6.46 -1.05 -2.91
N PHE A 53 5.37 -1.36 -2.25
CA PHE A 53 4.05 -0.82 -2.56
C PHE A 53 3.74 0.25 -1.52
N ILE A 54 3.58 1.48 -1.97
CA ILE A 54 3.44 2.63 -1.09
C ILE A 54 2.04 3.18 -1.23
N LEU A 55 1.33 3.27 -0.11
CA LEU A 55 0.00 3.84 -0.03
C LEU A 55 0.09 5.18 0.70
N THR A 56 -0.16 6.26 -0.03
CA THR A 56 -0.24 7.59 0.58
C THR A 56 -1.70 7.88 0.88
N GLY A 57 -2.03 8.03 2.15
CA GLY A 57 -3.39 8.23 2.60
C GLY A 57 -3.67 9.67 2.98
N TYR A 58 -4.83 10.16 2.61
CA TYR A 58 -5.29 11.52 2.88
C TYR A 58 -6.65 11.47 3.54
N ALA A 59 -6.81 12.19 4.65
CA ALA A 59 -8.08 12.30 5.34
C ALA A 59 -8.08 13.58 6.20
N THR A 60 -9.24 13.92 6.71
CA THR A 60 -9.37 15.07 7.61
C THR A 60 -8.86 14.76 9.02
N LYS A 61 -8.78 13.48 9.38
CA LYS A 61 -8.33 13.03 10.71
C LYS A 61 -7.40 11.86 10.62
N TYR A 62 -6.36 11.85 11.43
CA TYR A 62 -5.43 10.72 11.52
C TYR A 62 -6.11 9.43 11.95
N SER A 63 -7.17 9.50 12.78
CA SER A 63 -7.81 8.29 13.31
C SER A 63 -8.25 7.33 12.21
N TYR A 64 -8.82 7.84 11.12
CA TYR A 64 -9.20 7.00 9.99
C TYR A 64 -7.98 6.35 9.32
N LEU A 65 -6.94 7.15 9.08
CA LEU A 65 -5.73 6.66 8.42
C LEU A 65 -5.03 5.58 9.26
N PHE A 66 -4.99 5.76 10.56
CA PHE A 66 -4.41 4.77 11.47
C PHE A 66 -5.25 3.50 11.54
N GLN A 67 -6.57 3.61 11.46
CA GLN A 67 -7.45 2.43 11.40
C GLN A 67 -7.16 1.58 10.17
N VAL A 68 -6.98 2.20 9.01
CA VAL A 68 -6.62 1.49 7.79
C VAL A 68 -5.25 0.84 7.95
N ALA A 69 -4.27 1.55 8.51
CA ALA A 69 -2.95 1.01 8.76
C ALA A 69 -3.01 -0.22 9.67
N GLU A 70 -3.84 -0.17 10.72
CA GLU A 70 -4.01 -1.31 11.63
C GLU A 70 -4.62 -2.52 10.92
N LYS A 71 -5.58 -2.31 10.02
CA LYS A 71 -6.14 -3.40 9.21
C LYS A 71 -5.07 -4.06 8.36
N LEU A 72 -4.25 -3.26 7.69
CA LEU A 72 -3.16 -3.75 6.85
C LEU A 72 -2.11 -4.48 7.67
N LYS A 73 -1.74 -3.90 8.82
CA LYS A 73 -0.77 -4.51 9.72
C LYS A 73 -1.26 -5.86 10.24
N GLU A 74 -2.52 -5.94 10.64
CA GLU A 74 -3.10 -7.19 11.15
C GLU A 74 -3.12 -8.27 10.07
N LYS A 75 -3.47 -7.89 8.84
CA LYS A 75 -3.53 -8.85 7.75
C LYS A 75 -2.15 -9.34 7.30
N TYR A 76 -1.16 -8.44 7.24
CA TYR A 76 0.14 -8.74 6.62
C TYR A 76 1.32 -8.78 7.59
N LYS A 77 1.07 -8.77 8.89
CA LYS A 77 2.15 -8.76 9.89
C LYS A 77 3.04 -10.00 9.83
N ASN A 78 2.52 -11.14 9.41
CA ASN A 78 3.22 -12.42 9.35
C ASN A 78 3.49 -12.88 7.91
N SER A 79 3.54 -11.95 6.97
CA SER A 79 3.80 -12.25 5.55
C SER A 79 2.75 -13.17 4.95
N ASP A 80 1.64 -12.60 4.49
CA ASP A 80 0.56 -13.35 3.87
C ASP A 80 0.92 -13.70 2.42
N ILE A 81 0.53 -14.90 1.97
CA ILE A 81 0.76 -15.35 0.60
C ILE A 81 -0.56 -15.29 -0.16
N VAL A 82 -0.58 -14.53 -1.26
CA VAL A 82 -1.74 -14.37 -2.11
C VAL A 82 -1.34 -14.65 -3.55
N LYS A 83 -1.85 -15.75 -4.12
CA LYS A 83 -1.63 -16.12 -5.53
C LYS A 83 -0.16 -16.11 -5.95
N GLY A 84 0.73 -16.66 -5.10
CA GLY A 84 2.16 -16.74 -5.41
C GLY A 84 2.95 -15.49 -5.08
N VAL A 85 2.32 -14.51 -4.47
CA VAL A 85 2.95 -13.26 -4.05
C VAL A 85 2.94 -13.21 -2.54
N VAL A 86 4.08 -12.86 -1.94
CA VAL A 86 4.19 -12.70 -0.48
C VAL A 86 4.09 -11.22 -0.17
N ILE A 87 3.13 -10.86 0.68
CA ILE A 87 2.87 -9.48 1.08
C ILE A 87 3.18 -9.33 2.56
N ARG A 88 3.97 -8.31 2.92
CA ARG A 88 4.33 -8.03 4.31
C ARG A 88 4.17 -6.55 4.61
N TYR A 89 3.51 -6.25 5.74
CA TYR A 89 3.44 -4.87 6.23
C TYR A 89 4.84 -4.45 6.71
N ASP A 90 5.28 -3.27 6.29
CA ASP A 90 6.59 -2.76 6.64
C ASP A 90 6.50 -1.63 7.67
N ASN A 91 5.96 -0.48 7.26
CA ASN A 91 5.87 0.65 8.19
C ASN A 91 4.77 1.64 7.82
N LEU A 92 4.53 2.56 8.75
CA LEU A 92 3.71 3.74 8.53
C LEU A 92 4.51 4.96 8.99
N ILE A 93 4.49 6.01 8.20
CA ILE A 93 4.99 7.31 8.63
C ILE A 93 3.91 8.36 8.45
N THR A 94 3.89 9.34 9.35
CA THR A 94 3.04 10.52 9.20
C THR A 94 3.82 11.58 8.42
N ILE A 95 3.11 12.31 7.56
CA ILE A 95 3.73 13.32 6.73
C ILE A 95 3.15 14.68 7.10
N ASP A 96 4.02 15.62 7.46
CA ASP A 96 3.62 17.00 7.70
C ASP A 96 3.60 17.73 6.37
N ASN A 97 2.40 18.02 5.88
CA ASN A 97 2.21 18.73 4.62
C ASN A 97 1.92 20.21 4.80
N GLY A 98 2.04 20.71 6.05
CA GLY A 98 1.77 22.11 6.37
C GLY A 98 0.30 22.49 6.43
N SER A 99 -0.61 21.52 6.30
CA SER A 99 -2.06 21.76 6.37
C SER A 99 -2.63 21.24 7.67
N ASP A 100 -3.44 22.05 8.34
CA ASP A 100 -4.16 21.62 9.55
C ASP A 100 -5.43 20.83 9.20
N ASP A 101 -5.95 21.00 7.98
CA ASP A 101 -7.22 20.41 7.57
C ASP A 101 -7.06 19.10 6.83
N LEU A 102 -5.84 18.81 6.36
CA LEU A 102 -5.56 17.60 5.58
C LEU A 102 -4.43 16.83 6.24
N LYS A 103 -4.75 15.63 6.73
CA LYS A 103 -3.76 14.74 7.32
C LYS A 103 -3.27 13.75 6.28
N GLN A 104 -2.00 13.39 6.37
CA GLN A 104 -1.35 12.54 5.39
C GLN A 104 -0.46 11.51 6.06
N VAL A 105 -0.54 10.25 5.59
CA VAL A 105 0.33 9.18 6.04
C VAL A 105 0.87 8.45 4.82
N GLN A 106 1.97 7.74 5.01
CA GLN A 106 2.52 6.86 4.00
C GLN A 106 2.70 5.48 4.62
N ILE A 107 2.05 4.49 4.00
CA ILE A 107 2.10 3.09 4.44
C ILE A 107 2.89 2.31 3.41
N THR A 108 3.89 1.54 3.85
CA THR A 108 4.72 0.75 2.96
C THR A 108 4.46 -0.74 3.18
N LEU A 109 4.18 -1.44 2.10
CA LEU A 109 4.09 -2.91 2.06
C LEU A 109 5.25 -3.42 1.21
N LYS A 110 5.91 -4.47 1.69
CA LYS A 110 6.96 -5.15 0.93
C LYS A 110 6.38 -6.38 0.26
N ILE A 111 6.67 -6.55 -1.01
CA ILE A 111 6.07 -7.61 -1.83
C ILE A 111 7.18 -8.39 -2.52
N LYS A 112 7.08 -9.71 -2.46
CA LYS A 112 7.97 -10.62 -3.19
C LYS A 112 7.13 -11.44 -4.15
N GLU A 113 7.51 -11.42 -5.42
CA GLU A 113 6.87 -12.19 -6.46
C GLU A 113 7.87 -13.21 -7.01
N TRP A 114 7.47 -14.48 -7.04
CA TRP A 114 8.29 -15.52 -7.64
C TRP A 114 8.07 -15.51 -9.14
N SER A 115 9.15 -15.34 -9.91
CA SER A 115 9.10 -15.52 -11.35
C SER A 115 9.34 -17.00 -11.65
N VAL A 116 8.45 -17.54 -12.44
CA VAL A 116 8.50 -18.96 -12.81
C VAL A 116 9.15 -19.09 -14.17
#